data_c2bf19a9c029448a011a80d90c5a7f02
#
_entry.id   c2bf19a9c029448a011a80d90c5a7f02
#
_cell.length_a   1.000
_cell.length_b   1.000
_cell.length_c   1.000
_cell.angle_alpha   90.00
_cell.angle_beta   90.00
_cell.angle_gamma   90.00
#
_symmetry.space_group_name_H-M   'P 1'
#
loop_
_entity.id
_entity.type
_entity.pdbx_description
1 polymer ?
#
loop_
_entity_poly.entity_id
_entity_poly.type
_entity_poly.pdbx_seq_one_letter_code
_entity_poly.pdbx_strand_id
1 'polypeptide(L)'
;PYVLNLVPQRIIDGTDFLSDIALAFIAFSTGEFFKLPVLKKSGMKVVWITVFEAVLASVFIFILTYFILRLDLAFSIVLAALASATAPASTMMTIRQTGAKGDFVDTLLQVVALDDVVGLVLYSIAISIALASLSGVSGFSFETLGNPVLLNLLVLLLGSIFGLFMKLLMPQKRSKDNKLIISVALLFAFCGVCALLDLSPLLGCMVMGTVYTNIADDDKLFKQLN
;
A
#
# COMPACT_ATOMS: atom_id res chain seq x y z
N PRO A 1 -22.45 7.39 14.53
CA PRO A 1 -23.34 6.29 14.93
C PRO A 1 -23.94 6.53 16.32
N TYR A 2 -23.20 7.08 17.28
CA TYR A 2 -23.66 7.17 18.69
C TYR A 2 -24.80 8.17 18.94
N VAL A 3 -25.02 9.17 18.08
CA VAL A 3 -26.02 10.22 18.32
C VAL A 3 -27.35 9.94 17.63
N LEU A 4 -27.35 9.44 16.40
CA LEU A 4 -28.58 9.27 15.61
C LEU A 4 -28.92 7.81 15.32
N ASN A 5 -28.02 6.88 15.54
CA ASN A 5 -28.19 5.41 15.34
C ASN A 5 -28.87 5.03 13.99
N LEU A 6 -28.58 5.83 12.94
CA LEU A 6 -29.21 5.69 11.62
C LEU A 6 -28.72 4.46 10.84
N VAL A 7 -27.53 3.96 11.17
CA VAL A 7 -26.93 2.81 10.51
C VAL A 7 -26.76 1.70 11.53
N PRO A 8 -27.35 0.52 11.34
CA PRO A 8 -27.17 -0.64 12.21
C PRO A 8 -25.70 -1.04 12.29
N GLN A 9 -25.23 -1.45 13.48
CA GLN A 9 -23.85 -1.86 13.71
C GLN A 9 -23.38 -2.97 12.75
N ARG A 10 -24.27 -3.90 12.41
CA ARG A 10 -23.98 -4.98 11.44
C ARG A 10 -23.58 -4.48 10.06
N ILE A 11 -24.11 -3.32 9.64
CA ILE A 11 -23.74 -2.72 8.34
C ILE A 11 -22.35 -2.09 8.47
N ILE A 12 -22.05 -1.44 9.59
CA ILE A 12 -20.73 -0.85 9.87
C ILE A 12 -19.67 -1.94 9.87
N ASP A 13 -19.89 -3.02 10.60
CA ASP A 13 -18.93 -4.14 10.69
C ASP A 13 -18.70 -4.82 9.33
N GLY A 14 -19.72 -4.81 8.44
CA GLY A 14 -19.60 -5.32 7.08
C GLY A 14 -18.90 -4.38 6.09
N THR A 15 -18.74 -3.08 6.41
CA THR A 15 -18.09 -2.11 5.52
C THR A 15 -16.57 -2.20 5.54
N ASP A 16 -15.96 -2.80 6.56
CA ASP A 16 -14.51 -2.98 6.64
C ASP A 16 -14.01 -3.81 5.44
N PHE A 17 -14.65 -4.93 5.14
CA PHE A 17 -14.32 -5.74 3.99
C PHE A 17 -14.48 -4.99 2.65
N LEU A 18 -15.48 -4.13 2.52
CA LEU A 18 -15.68 -3.32 1.33
C LEU A 18 -14.57 -2.27 1.17
N SER A 19 -14.12 -1.69 2.28
CA SER A 19 -13.00 -0.75 2.32
C SER A 19 -11.70 -1.43 1.88
N ASP A 20 -11.43 -2.64 2.38
CA ASP A 20 -10.25 -3.42 2.00
C ASP A 20 -10.23 -3.75 0.51
N ILE A 21 -11.39 -4.11 -0.06
CA ILE A 21 -11.51 -4.34 -1.51
C ILE A 21 -11.23 -3.04 -2.28
N ALA A 22 -11.82 -1.91 -1.88
CA ALA A 22 -11.59 -0.64 -2.56
C ALA A 22 -10.11 -0.25 -2.53
N LEU A 23 -9.46 -0.39 -1.37
CA LEU A 23 -8.02 -0.16 -1.21
C LEU A 23 -7.18 -1.13 -2.04
N ALA A 24 -7.59 -2.39 -2.15
CA ALA A 24 -6.93 -3.40 -2.98
C ALA A 24 -6.92 -3.02 -4.47
N PHE A 25 -8.04 -2.49 -4.99
CA PHE A 25 -8.12 -1.99 -6.37
C PHE A 25 -7.19 -0.79 -6.59
N ILE A 26 -7.16 0.16 -5.66
CA ILE A 26 -6.25 1.32 -5.72
C ILE A 26 -4.81 0.84 -5.71
N ALA A 27 -4.45 -0.05 -4.78
CA ALA A 27 -3.10 -0.60 -4.66
C ALA A 27 -2.67 -1.39 -5.92
N PHE A 28 -3.56 -2.19 -6.50
CA PHE A 28 -3.29 -2.89 -7.75
C PHE A 28 -2.99 -1.90 -8.89
N SER A 29 -3.79 -0.84 -8.99
CA SER A 29 -3.60 0.22 -9.98
C SER A 29 -2.29 0.98 -9.78
N THR A 30 -1.88 1.20 -8.54
CA THR A 30 -0.59 1.82 -8.19
C THR A 30 0.58 0.96 -8.66
N GLY A 31 0.43 -0.36 -8.71
CA GLY A 31 1.42 -1.29 -9.26
C GLY A 31 1.85 -0.98 -10.71
N GLU A 32 1.01 -0.31 -11.51
CA GLU A 32 1.35 0.12 -12.87
C GLU A 32 2.59 1.04 -12.92
N PHE A 33 2.84 1.81 -11.87
CA PHE A 33 3.94 2.78 -11.84
C PHE A 33 5.31 2.14 -11.58
N PHE A 34 5.35 0.88 -11.13
CA PHE A 34 6.57 0.11 -10.91
C PHE A 34 7.07 -0.61 -12.17
N LYS A 35 7.06 0.08 -13.32
CA LYS A 35 7.68 -0.45 -14.53
C LYS A 35 9.20 -0.48 -14.36
N LEU A 36 9.79 -1.67 -14.45
CA LEU A 36 11.24 -1.87 -14.30
C LEU A 36 12.10 -0.96 -15.19
N PRO A 37 11.74 -0.69 -16.47
CA PRO A 37 12.52 0.22 -17.30
C PRO A 37 12.50 1.66 -16.77
N VAL A 38 11.37 2.12 -16.24
CA VAL A 38 11.21 3.47 -15.70
C VAL A 38 11.95 3.58 -14.37
N LEU A 39 11.83 2.57 -13.51
CA LEU A 39 12.54 2.50 -12.24
C LEU A 39 14.06 2.47 -12.43
N LYS A 40 14.57 1.73 -13.43
CA LYS A 40 15.98 1.73 -13.80
C LYS A 40 16.48 3.08 -14.30
N LYS A 41 15.64 3.85 -15.03
CA LYS A 41 15.99 5.19 -15.52
C LYS A 41 16.07 6.20 -14.37
N SER A 42 15.14 6.16 -13.43
CA SER A 42 15.10 7.07 -12.27
C SER A 42 16.11 6.71 -11.19
N GLY A 43 16.46 5.43 -11.09
CA GLY A 43 17.55 4.92 -10.25
C GLY A 43 17.36 5.13 -8.75
N MET A 44 18.47 5.09 -7.99
CA MET A 44 18.49 5.22 -6.54
C MET A 44 18.02 6.60 -6.04
N LYS A 45 17.94 7.60 -6.93
CA LYS A 45 17.46 8.94 -6.57
C LYS A 45 16.03 8.92 -6.02
N VAL A 46 15.14 8.16 -6.64
CA VAL A 46 13.75 8.04 -6.18
C VAL A 46 13.69 7.43 -4.78
N VAL A 47 14.45 6.37 -4.54
CA VAL A 47 14.51 5.71 -3.22
C VAL A 47 14.96 6.69 -2.13
N TRP A 48 16.01 7.46 -2.39
CA TRP A 48 16.48 8.47 -1.42
C TRP A 48 15.44 9.57 -1.18
N ILE A 49 14.77 10.06 -2.22
CA ILE A 49 13.72 11.07 -2.07
C ILE A 49 12.60 10.53 -1.19
N THR A 50 12.10 9.31 -1.47
CA THR A 50 11.03 8.67 -0.69
C THR A 50 11.43 8.49 0.78
N VAL A 51 12.61 7.93 1.03
CA VAL A 51 13.09 7.70 2.41
C VAL A 51 13.23 9.02 3.18
N PHE A 52 13.81 10.04 2.56
CA PHE A 52 13.98 11.35 3.22
C PHE A 52 12.63 12.02 3.48
N GLU A 53 11.70 11.99 2.53
CA GLU A 53 10.37 12.54 2.68
C GLU A 53 9.62 11.87 3.83
N ALA A 54 9.53 10.54 3.83
CA ALA A 54 8.85 9.77 4.85
C ALA A 54 9.46 9.97 6.26
N VAL A 55 10.80 9.91 6.36
CA VAL A 55 11.50 10.09 7.64
C VAL A 55 11.34 11.52 8.16
N LEU A 56 11.46 12.53 7.30
CA LEU A 56 11.30 13.92 7.73
C LEU A 56 9.87 14.20 8.21
N ALA A 57 8.87 13.70 7.50
CA ALA A 57 7.47 13.81 7.90
C ALA A 57 7.25 13.14 9.28
N SER A 58 7.74 11.92 9.47
CA SER A 58 7.66 11.19 10.74
C SER A 58 8.35 11.96 11.88
N VAL A 59 9.58 12.43 11.67
CA VAL A 59 10.34 13.19 12.70
C VAL A 59 9.62 14.47 13.06
N PHE A 60 9.09 15.19 12.09
CA PHE A 60 8.37 16.44 12.34
C PHE A 60 7.10 16.19 13.18
N ILE A 61 6.30 15.20 12.83
CA ILE A 61 5.09 14.85 13.58
C ILE A 61 5.45 14.30 14.97
N PHE A 62 6.50 13.51 15.10
CA PHE A 62 6.98 13.06 16.42
C PHE A 62 7.36 14.23 17.35
N ILE A 63 8.12 15.19 16.83
CA ILE A 63 8.49 16.40 17.59
C ILE A 63 7.26 17.16 18.01
N LEU A 64 6.32 17.37 17.11
CA LEU A 64 5.07 18.09 17.38
C LEU A 64 4.23 17.38 18.46
N THR A 65 4.04 16.08 18.32
CA THR A 65 3.15 15.32 19.22
C THR A 65 3.77 15.07 20.59
N TYR A 66 5.03 14.67 20.64
CA TYR A 66 5.71 14.31 21.89
C TYR A 66 6.19 15.53 22.67
N PHE A 67 6.88 16.51 22.02
CA PHE A 67 7.48 17.63 22.75
C PHE A 67 6.52 18.82 22.88
N ILE A 68 5.71 19.14 21.86
CA ILE A 68 4.84 20.31 21.90
C ILE A 68 3.49 19.96 22.52
N LEU A 69 2.82 18.91 22.03
CA LEU A 69 1.51 18.49 22.53
C LEU A 69 1.62 17.62 23.80
N ARG A 70 2.83 17.13 24.15
CA ARG A 70 3.13 16.31 25.33
C ARG A 70 2.24 15.07 25.41
N LEU A 71 1.98 14.43 24.27
CA LEU A 71 1.23 13.19 24.20
C LEU A 71 2.11 12.01 24.65
N ASP A 72 1.47 10.88 24.94
CA ASP A 72 2.16 9.65 25.31
C ASP A 72 3.15 9.20 24.22
N LEU A 73 4.26 8.57 24.64
CA LEU A 73 5.34 8.15 23.75
C LEU A 73 4.84 7.15 22.69
N ALA A 74 4.09 6.12 23.13
CA ALA A 74 3.58 5.08 22.23
C ALA A 74 2.65 5.68 21.18
N PHE A 75 1.74 6.56 21.61
CA PHE A 75 0.83 7.24 20.70
C PHE A 75 1.58 8.16 19.72
N SER A 76 2.58 8.90 20.19
CA SER A 76 3.37 9.82 19.35
C SER A 76 4.17 9.09 18.29
N ILE A 77 4.77 7.93 18.61
CA ILE A 77 5.53 7.12 17.66
C ILE A 77 4.62 6.54 16.59
N VAL A 78 3.46 6.00 16.95
CA VAL A 78 2.51 5.44 15.99
C VAL A 78 1.96 6.53 15.07
N LEU A 79 1.60 7.69 15.62
CA LEU A 79 1.10 8.81 14.82
C LEU A 79 2.17 9.36 13.87
N ALA A 80 3.42 9.41 14.31
CA ALA A 80 4.55 9.80 13.47
C ALA A 80 4.76 8.82 12.30
N ALA A 81 4.64 7.53 12.55
CA ALA A 81 4.74 6.53 11.48
C ALA A 81 3.57 6.60 10.50
N LEU A 82 2.35 6.82 10.97
CA LEU A 82 1.19 7.03 10.09
C LEU A 82 1.36 8.27 9.19
N ALA A 83 2.03 9.31 9.69
CA ALA A 83 2.26 10.54 8.93
C ALA A 83 3.31 10.38 7.80
N SER A 84 4.06 9.29 7.76
CA SER A 84 5.01 9.02 6.67
C SER A 84 4.34 8.56 5.38
N ALA A 85 3.13 8.01 5.46
CA ALA A 85 2.44 7.48 4.29
C ALA A 85 1.62 8.56 3.59
N THR A 86 1.69 8.62 2.26
CA THR A 86 0.92 9.54 1.42
C THR A 86 -0.13 8.79 0.61
N ALA A 87 -1.29 9.43 0.35
CA ALA A 87 -2.36 8.82 -0.43
C ALA A 87 -2.11 9.01 -1.93
N PRO A 88 -1.87 7.94 -2.71
CA PRO A 88 -1.57 8.05 -4.14
C PRO A 88 -2.76 8.52 -4.97
N ALA A 89 -3.98 8.24 -4.53
CA ALA A 89 -5.19 8.44 -5.33
C ALA A 89 -5.40 9.91 -5.75
N SER A 90 -5.22 10.87 -4.85
CA SER A 90 -5.42 12.30 -5.17
C SER A 90 -4.36 12.82 -6.13
N THR A 91 -3.10 12.43 -5.94
CA THR A 91 -1.99 12.80 -6.83
C THR A 91 -2.20 12.25 -8.23
N MET A 92 -2.58 10.97 -8.34
CA MET A 92 -2.88 10.33 -9.62
C MET A 92 -4.06 10.97 -10.33
N MET A 93 -5.14 11.28 -9.59
CA MET A 93 -6.32 11.93 -10.16
C MET A 93 -5.99 13.33 -10.69
N THR A 94 -5.20 14.10 -9.96
CA THR A 94 -4.74 15.44 -10.40
C THR A 94 -3.91 15.36 -11.67
N ILE A 95 -2.95 14.43 -11.75
CA ILE A 95 -2.11 14.22 -12.94
C ILE A 95 -2.96 13.84 -14.14
N ARG A 96 -3.96 12.98 -13.97
CA ARG A 96 -4.87 12.59 -15.05
C ARG A 96 -5.76 13.74 -15.52
N GLN A 97 -6.32 14.52 -14.59
CA GLN A 97 -7.18 15.65 -14.92
C GLN A 97 -6.43 16.78 -15.64
N THR A 98 -5.19 17.03 -15.24
CA THR A 98 -4.34 18.06 -15.85
C THR A 98 -3.63 17.59 -17.12
N GLY A 99 -3.57 16.28 -17.36
CA GLY A 99 -2.78 15.70 -18.45
C GLY A 99 -1.28 15.95 -18.32
N ALA A 100 -0.79 16.27 -17.11
CA ALA A 100 0.62 16.56 -16.83
C ALA A 100 1.52 15.38 -17.19
N LYS A 101 2.68 15.67 -17.81
CA LYS A 101 3.68 14.67 -18.24
C LYS A 101 5.08 15.23 -18.04
N GLY A 102 6.05 14.33 -17.94
CA GLY A 102 7.48 14.69 -17.88
C GLY A 102 8.20 14.02 -16.72
N ASP A 103 9.52 14.19 -16.67
CA ASP A 103 10.39 13.53 -15.70
C ASP A 103 10.01 13.79 -14.23
N PHE A 104 9.45 14.97 -13.94
CA PHE A 104 8.94 15.29 -12.60
C PHE A 104 7.73 14.43 -12.25
N VAL A 105 6.77 14.30 -13.17
CA VAL A 105 5.55 13.50 -12.95
C VAL A 105 5.91 12.02 -12.79
N ASP A 106 6.82 11.51 -13.62
CA ASP A 106 7.29 10.13 -13.54
C ASP A 106 8.00 9.87 -12.20
N THR A 107 8.83 10.81 -11.75
CA THR A 107 9.51 10.73 -10.44
C THR A 107 8.49 10.78 -9.29
N LEU A 108 7.53 11.70 -9.34
CA LEU A 108 6.49 11.86 -8.33
C LEU A 108 5.65 10.58 -8.17
N LEU A 109 5.21 9.99 -9.27
CA LEU A 109 4.44 8.75 -9.25
C LEU A 109 5.22 7.58 -8.65
N GLN A 110 6.53 7.50 -8.90
CA GLN A 110 7.38 6.48 -8.33
C GLN A 110 7.63 6.71 -6.83
N VAL A 111 7.84 7.96 -6.40
CA VAL A 111 7.99 8.32 -4.99
C VAL A 111 6.73 7.94 -4.23
N VAL A 112 5.57 8.38 -4.68
CA VAL A 112 4.28 8.09 -4.04
C VAL A 112 4.01 6.58 -3.95
N ALA A 113 4.40 5.81 -4.96
CA ALA A 113 4.22 4.37 -4.95
C ALA A 113 5.20 3.66 -3.97
N LEU A 114 6.47 4.11 -3.89
CA LEU A 114 7.44 3.57 -2.93
C LEU A 114 7.14 3.97 -1.49
N ASP A 115 6.46 5.08 -1.30
CA ASP A 115 6.09 5.61 0.00
C ASP A 115 5.23 4.63 0.81
N ASP A 116 4.33 3.91 0.15
CA ASP A 116 3.53 2.85 0.77
C ASP A 116 4.43 1.75 1.40
N VAL A 117 5.53 1.38 0.72
CA VAL A 117 6.47 0.38 1.23
C VAL A 117 7.26 0.92 2.42
N VAL A 118 7.77 2.16 2.31
CA VAL A 118 8.53 2.81 3.39
C VAL A 118 7.62 3.06 4.59
N GLY A 119 6.40 3.54 4.39
CA GLY A 119 5.41 3.76 5.42
C GLY A 119 5.07 2.50 6.20
N LEU A 120 4.90 1.37 5.52
CA LEU A 120 4.66 0.07 6.16
C LEU A 120 5.84 -0.39 7.02
N VAL A 121 7.06 -0.21 6.56
CA VAL A 121 8.26 -0.53 7.36
C VAL A 121 8.32 0.36 8.60
N LEU A 122 8.15 1.66 8.45
CA LEU A 122 8.15 2.61 9.56
C LEU A 122 7.02 2.31 10.55
N TYR A 123 5.82 2.00 10.07
CA TYR A 123 4.69 1.61 10.91
C TYR A 123 4.95 0.32 11.69
N SER A 124 5.52 -0.69 11.05
CA SER A 124 5.87 -1.96 11.72
C SER A 124 6.89 -1.75 12.85
N ILE A 125 7.89 -0.89 12.62
CA ILE A 125 8.87 -0.51 13.65
C ILE A 125 8.19 0.28 14.77
N ALA A 126 7.35 1.23 14.43
CA ALA A 126 6.62 2.08 15.39
C ALA A 126 5.72 1.28 16.33
N ILE A 127 4.94 0.34 15.78
CA ILE A 127 4.09 -0.55 16.58
C ILE A 127 4.93 -1.40 17.54
N SER A 128 6.06 -1.94 17.06
CA SER A 128 6.95 -2.74 17.89
C SER A 128 7.52 -1.94 19.07
N ILE A 129 7.92 -0.69 18.84
CA ILE A 129 8.42 0.21 19.90
C ILE A 129 7.27 0.59 20.84
N ALA A 130 6.09 0.89 20.32
CA ALA A 130 4.92 1.24 21.14
C ALA A 130 4.51 0.10 22.06
N LEU A 131 4.43 -1.13 21.55
CA LEU A 131 4.12 -2.32 22.36
C LEU A 131 5.19 -2.60 23.41
N ALA A 132 6.47 -2.47 23.09
CA ALA A 132 7.55 -2.61 24.07
C ALA A 132 7.46 -1.56 25.17
N SER A 133 7.12 -0.32 24.84
CA SER A 133 6.92 0.77 25.78
C SER A 133 5.74 0.51 26.75
N LEU A 134 4.65 -0.06 26.25
CA LEU A 134 3.45 -0.35 27.06
C LEU A 134 3.62 -1.59 27.94
N SER A 135 4.36 -2.61 27.49
CA SER A 135 4.55 -3.86 28.23
C SER A 135 5.62 -3.79 29.31
N GLY A 136 6.35 -2.69 29.44
CA GLY A 136 7.42 -2.52 30.42
C GLY A 136 8.61 -3.47 30.22
N VAL A 137 8.62 -4.24 29.13
CA VAL A 137 9.72 -5.13 28.76
C VAL A 137 10.75 -4.30 28.01
N SER A 138 11.82 -3.95 28.70
CA SER A 138 13.00 -3.31 28.09
C SER A 138 13.77 -4.33 27.25
N GLY A 139 13.34 -4.53 26.00
CA GLY A 139 14.04 -5.37 25.05
C GLY A 139 13.34 -5.39 23.70
N PHE A 140 14.06 -5.02 22.65
CA PHE A 140 13.68 -5.35 21.27
C PHE A 140 13.64 -6.88 21.13
N SER A 141 12.46 -7.48 21.22
CA SER A 141 12.31 -8.89 20.94
C SER A 141 12.32 -9.10 19.43
N PHE A 142 13.19 -9.96 18.95
CA PHE A 142 13.26 -10.36 17.54
C PHE A 142 11.91 -10.95 17.05
N GLU A 143 11.11 -11.50 17.95
CA GLU A 143 9.77 -12.03 17.65
C GLU A 143 8.76 -10.92 17.35
N THR A 144 8.86 -9.77 18.01
CA THR A 144 7.92 -8.66 17.83
C THR A 144 8.15 -7.92 16.50
N LEU A 145 9.38 -7.89 16.00
CA LEU A 145 9.73 -7.32 14.69
C LEU A 145 9.69 -8.35 13.56
N GLY A 146 10.03 -9.59 13.86
CA GLY A 146 10.15 -10.65 12.85
C GLY A 146 8.80 -11.08 12.26
N ASN A 147 7.77 -11.16 13.09
CA ASN A 147 6.44 -11.58 12.63
C ASN A 147 5.81 -10.61 11.59
N PRO A 148 5.74 -9.29 11.81
CA PRO A 148 5.22 -8.38 10.81
C PRO A 148 6.02 -8.38 9.50
N VAL A 149 7.35 -8.47 9.59
CA VAL A 149 8.21 -8.54 8.39
C VAL A 149 7.98 -9.84 7.63
N LEU A 150 7.90 -10.98 8.33
CA LEU A 150 7.64 -12.27 7.71
C LEU A 150 6.26 -12.31 7.03
N LEU A 151 5.23 -11.79 7.70
CA LEU A 151 3.88 -11.71 7.15
C LEU A 151 3.83 -10.82 5.90
N ASN A 152 4.51 -9.67 5.91
CA ASN A 152 4.63 -8.81 4.74
C ASN A 152 5.36 -9.50 3.59
N LEU A 153 6.45 -10.25 3.86
CA LEU A 153 7.16 -11.05 2.84
C LEU A 153 6.24 -12.14 2.25
N LEU A 154 5.43 -12.78 3.07
CA LEU A 154 4.46 -13.77 2.61
C LEU A 154 3.40 -13.14 1.70
N VAL A 155 2.88 -11.97 2.05
CA VAL A 155 1.93 -11.21 1.22
C VAL A 155 2.57 -10.81 -0.12
N LEU A 156 3.82 -10.36 -0.12
CA LEU A 156 4.57 -10.02 -1.35
C LEU A 156 4.73 -11.25 -2.26
N LEU A 157 5.03 -12.40 -1.67
CA LEU A 157 5.18 -13.66 -2.40
C LEU A 157 3.84 -14.11 -3.00
N LEU A 158 2.77 -14.10 -2.21
CA LEU A 158 1.41 -14.42 -2.67
C LEU A 158 0.97 -13.47 -3.78
N GLY A 159 1.17 -12.16 -3.62
CA GLY A 159 0.86 -11.16 -4.64
C GLY A 159 1.62 -11.40 -5.95
N SER A 160 2.89 -11.81 -5.86
CA SER A 160 3.68 -12.18 -7.03
C SER A 160 3.13 -13.41 -7.75
N ILE A 161 2.73 -14.44 -7.02
CA ILE A 161 2.10 -15.65 -7.57
C ILE A 161 0.79 -15.30 -8.28
N PHE A 162 -0.07 -14.51 -7.64
CA PHE A 162 -1.33 -14.08 -8.23
C PHE A 162 -1.12 -13.21 -9.48
N GLY A 163 -0.09 -12.35 -9.50
CA GLY A 163 0.31 -11.56 -10.66
C GLY A 163 0.73 -12.43 -11.85
N LEU A 164 1.49 -13.50 -11.59
CA LEU A 164 1.84 -14.51 -12.59
C LEU A 164 0.61 -15.27 -13.10
N PHE A 165 -0.27 -15.69 -12.19
CA PHE A 165 -1.55 -16.33 -12.54
C PHE A 165 -2.40 -15.42 -13.42
N MET A 166 -2.44 -14.14 -13.11
CA MET A 166 -3.16 -13.15 -13.88
C MET A 166 -2.68 -13.09 -15.33
N LYS A 167 -1.36 -13.10 -15.57
CA LYS A 167 -0.78 -13.19 -16.91
C LYS A 167 -1.17 -14.49 -17.61
N LEU A 168 -1.11 -15.62 -16.92
CA LEU A 168 -1.41 -16.94 -17.47
C LEU A 168 -2.88 -17.02 -17.95
N LEU A 169 -3.80 -16.48 -17.16
CA LEU A 169 -5.24 -16.48 -17.44
C LEU A 169 -5.65 -15.43 -18.48
N MET A 170 -4.82 -14.41 -18.70
CA MET A 170 -5.11 -13.29 -19.59
C MET A 170 -4.14 -13.21 -20.80
N PRO A 171 -4.19 -14.16 -21.75
CA PRO A 171 -3.41 -14.05 -22.97
C PRO A 171 -3.84 -12.82 -23.80
N GLN A 172 -2.91 -12.23 -24.54
CA GLN A 172 -3.11 -10.96 -25.28
C GLN A 172 -4.32 -10.98 -26.24
N LYS A 173 -4.72 -12.14 -26.73
CA LYS A 173 -5.84 -12.32 -27.65
C LYS A 173 -7.23 -12.26 -27.01
N ARG A 174 -7.33 -12.18 -25.67
CA ARG A 174 -8.63 -12.10 -24.99
C ARG A 174 -9.28 -10.73 -25.14
N SER A 175 -10.63 -10.74 -25.19
CA SER A 175 -11.47 -9.54 -25.18
C SER A 175 -11.17 -8.68 -23.93
N LYS A 176 -11.33 -7.36 -24.07
CA LYS A 176 -11.11 -6.39 -22.99
C LYS A 176 -12.00 -6.69 -21.78
N ASP A 177 -13.29 -6.99 -22.02
CA ASP A 177 -14.25 -7.26 -20.95
C ASP A 177 -13.90 -8.53 -20.16
N ASN A 178 -13.43 -9.57 -20.86
CA ASN A 178 -12.98 -10.80 -20.20
C ASN A 178 -11.73 -10.56 -19.32
N LYS A 179 -10.82 -9.68 -19.73
CA LYS A 179 -9.66 -9.32 -18.93
C LYS A 179 -10.06 -8.58 -17.66
N LEU A 180 -11.01 -7.65 -17.77
CA LEU A 180 -11.55 -6.92 -16.62
C LEU A 180 -12.20 -7.89 -15.61
N ILE A 181 -13.07 -8.78 -16.09
CA ILE A 181 -13.76 -9.76 -15.23
C ILE A 181 -12.76 -10.65 -14.50
N ILE A 182 -11.74 -11.17 -15.20
CA ILE A 182 -10.70 -12.01 -14.60
C ILE A 182 -9.88 -11.23 -13.57
N SER A 183 -9.53 -9.96 -13.86
CA SER A 183 -8.79 -9.13 -12.92
C SER A 183 -9.57 -8.88 -11.65
N VAL A 184 -10.84 -8.51 -11.78
CA VAL A 184 -11.74 -8.31 -10.64
C VAL A 184 -11.87 -9.60 -9.83
N ALA A 185 -12.12 -10.73 -10.50
CA ALA A 185 -12.25 -12.02 -9.81
C ALA A 185 -10.98 -12.43 -9.05
N LEU A 186 -9.79 -12.20 -9.64
CA LEU A 186 -8.51 -12.50 -9.00
C LEU A 186 -8.21 -11.57 -7.82
N LEU A 187 -8.57 -10.28 -7.93
CA LEU A 187 -8.45 -9.34 -6.82
C LEU A 187 -9.33 -9.74 -5.65
N PHE A 188 -10.59 -10.08 -5.90
CA PHE A 188 -11.49 -10.61 -4.85
C PHE A 188 -10.97 -11.91 -4.24
N ALA A 189 -10.49 -12.83 -5.06
CA ALA A 189 -9.91 -14.09 -4.58
C ALA A 189 -8.67 -13.83 -3.70
N PHE A 190 -7.81 -12.90 -4.10
CA PHE A 190 -6.63 -12.50 -3.31
C PHE A 190 -7.02 -11.87 -1.99
N CYS A 191 -7.98 -10.91 -1.99
CA CYS A 191 -8.51 -10.32 -0.75
C CYS A 191 -9.11 -11.38 0.16
N GLY A 192 -9.85 -12.35 -0.39
CA GLY A 192 -10.41 -13.47 0.37
C GLY A 192 -9.33 -14.35 1.01
N VAL A 193 -8.25 -14.67 0.29
CA VAL A 193 -7.11 -15.42 0.84
C VAL A 193 -6.40 -14.62 1.94
N CYS A 194 -6.19 -13.33 1.75
CA CYS A 194 -5.61 -12.45 2.77
C CYS A 194 -6.48 -12.38 4.03
N ALA A 195 -7.80 -12.24 3.87
CA ALA A 195 -8.75 -12.23 4.98
C ALA A 195 -8.75 -13.54 5.78
N LEU A 196 -8.61 -14.70 5.12
CA LEU A 196 -8.50 -16.00 5.78
C LEU A 196 -7.20 -16.16 6.58
N LEU A 197 -6.15 -15.43 6.22
CA LEU A 197 -4.84 -15.48 6.85
C LEU A 197 -4.58 -14.30 7.80
N ASP A 198 -5.58 -13.46 8.05
CA ASP A 198 -5.47 -12.20 8.82
C ASP A 198 -4.34 -11.28 8.29
N LEU A 199 -4.20 -11.19 6.95
CA LEU A 199 -3.20 -10.40 6.26
C LEU A 199 -3.83 -9.19 5.57
N SER A 200 -3.12 -8.05 5.57
CA SER A 200 -3.53 -6.90 4.76
C SER A 200 -3.30 -7.17 3.26
N PRO A 201 -4.32 -7.03 2.39
CA PRO A 201 -4.17 -7.28 0.96
C PRO A 201 -3.40 -6.18 0.22
N LEU A 202 -3.20 -5.02 0.84
CA LEU A 202 -2.73 -3.79 0.19
C LEU A 202 -1.41 -4.00 -0.57
N LEU A 203 -0.35 -4.39 0.13
CA LEU A 203 0.97 -4.65 -0.47
C LEU A 203 0.94 -5.74 -1.54
N GLY A 204 0.20 -6.82 -1.27
CA GLY A 204 0.09 -7.93 -2.20
C GLY A 204 -0.59 -7.55 -3.51
N CYS A 205 -1.65 -6.75 -3.45
CA CYS A 205 -2.31 -6.22 -4.65
C CYS A 205 -1.41 -5.28 -5.44
N MET A 206 -0.63 -4.44 -4.77
CA MET A 206 0.35 -3.57 -5.43
C MET A 206 1.42 -4.40 -6.17
N VAL A 207 1.97 -5.43 -5.52
CA VAL A 207 2.94 -6.34 -6.14
C VAL A 207 2.31 -7.15 -7.27
N MET A 208 1.07 -7.62 -7.11
CA MET A 208 0.31 -8.29 -8.18
C MET A 208 0.20 -7.39 -9.43
N GLY A 209 -0.14 -6.11 -9.25
CA GLY A 209 -0.17 -5.11 -10.33
C GLY A 209 1.21 -4.87 -10.95
N THR A 210 2.24 -4.74 -10.12
CA THR A 210 3.63 -4.56 -10.55
C THR A 210 4.13 -5.73 -11.38
N VAL A 211 3.90 -6.97 -10.92
CA VAL A 211 4.30 -8.18 -11.64
C VAL A 211 3.55 -8.27 -12.97
N TYR A 212 2.24 -8.04 -12.95
CA TYR A 212 1.44 -8.07 -14.17
C TYR A 212 1.91 -7.05 -15.19
N THR A 213 2.11 -5.79 -14.81
CA THR A 213 2.58 -4.71 -15.68
C THR A 213 3.92 -5.03 -16.35
N ASN A 214 4.86 -5.61 -15.59
CA ASN A 214 6.21 -5.90 -16.11
C ASN A 214 6.27 -7.14 -17.00
N ILE A 215 5.30 -8.05 -16.89
CA ILE A 215 5.30 -9.31 -17.64
C ILE A 215 4.32 -9.29 -18.81
N ALA A 216 3.18 -8.61 -18.66
CA ALA A 216 2.10 -8.65 -19.66
C ALA A 216 2.18 -7.54 -20.71
N ASP A 217 2.90 -6.45 -20.43
CA ASP A 217 3.01 -5.24 -21.28
C ASP A 217 1.63 -4.73 -21.76
N ASP A 218 0.63 -4.79 -20.87
CA ASP A 218 -0.78 -4.48 -21.18
C ASP A 218 -1.28 -3.27 -20.39
N ASP A 219 -0.92 -2.07 -20.84
CA ASP A 219 -1.36 -0.80 -20.21
C ASP A 219 -2.88 -0.54 -20.36
N LYS A 220 -3.57 -1.35 -21.16
CA LYS A 220 -5.01 -1.13 -21.42
C LYS A 220 -5.88 -1.59 -20.26
N LEU A 221 -5.44 -2.60 -19.52
CA LEU A 221 -6.18 -3.12 -18.38
C LEU A 221 -6.28 -2.06 -17.26
N PHE A 222 -5.17 -1.42 -16.94
CA PHE A 222 -5.12 -0.38 -15.89
C PHE A 222 -5.99 0.84 -16.25
N LYS A 223 -6.09 1.18 -17.54
CA LYS A 223 -6.99 2.24 -18.03
C LYS A 223 -8.47 1.90 -17.89
N GLN A 224 -8.83 0.63 -17.71
CA GLN A 224 -10.22 0.20 -17.52
C GLN A 224 -10.60 0.06 -16.04
N LEU A 225 -9.62 -0.24 -15.18
CA LEU A 225 -9.81 -0.38 -13.73
C LEU A 225 -9.81 0.98 -13.01
N ASN A 226 -9.24 1.98 -13.65
CA ASN A 226 -9.11 3.35 -13.21
C ASN A 226 -10.11 4.25 -13.94
#